data_38453cd38cb3c732d01d9e9f6c0d7a3b
#
_entry.id   38453cd38cb3c732d01d9e9f6c0d7a3b
#
_cell.length_a   1.000
_cell.length_b   1.000
_cell.length_c   1.000
_cell.angle_alpha   90.00
_cell.angle_beta   90.00
_cell.angle_gamma   90.00
#
_symmetry.space_group_name_H-M   'P 1'
#
loop_
_entity.id
_entity.type
_entity.pdbx_description
1 polymer ?
#
loop_
_entity_poly.entity_id
_entity_poly.type
_entity_poly.pdbx_seq_one_letter_code
_entity_poly.pdbx_strand_id
1 'polypeptide(L)'
;MSKLEELLQTFCPDGVLSCTFGQVVNYEQPSKYIVKNTDYNDDYETPVLTAGQTFVLGYTNETKGIYNASKESPVIIFDDFTGAFKWVDFPFKVKSSAMKILTADETKVTLRYIYHVMGKIAFTSDEHKRLWIGTYSTFKLPLPSLPVQSEIARILDNFTELTAELTAELTARKKQYAYYRDTLFTFTGEIVFKTLPEISENCDRQRKPITKGNRQAGVYPYYGASGVVD
;
A
#
# COMPACT_ATOMS: atom_id res chain seq x y z
N MET A 1 -8.98 28.71 -6.91
CA MET A 1 -8.51 27.67 -7.84
C MET A 1 -7.35 26.93 -7.15
N SER A 2 -7.30 25.63 -7.21
CA SER A 2 -6.17 24.89 -6.66
C SER A 2 -4.94 25.04 -7.56
N LYS A 3 -3.73 24.87 -7.00
CA LYS A 3 -2.49 24.91 -7.79
C LYS A 3 -2.52 23.92 -8.96
N LEU A 4 -3.12 22.73 -8.76
CA LEU A 4 -3.26 21.74 -9.83
C LEU A 4 -4.16 22.25 -10.97
N GLU A 5 -5.28 22.91 -10.65
CA GLU A 5 -6.17 23.50 -11.65
C GLU A 5 -5.46 24.59 -12.47
N GLU A 6 -4.68 25.45 -11.82
CA GLU A 6 -3.88 26.47 -12.49
C GLU A 6 -2.84 25.87 -13.46
N LEU A 7 -2.14 24.84 -13.00
CA LEU A 7 -1.17 24.12 -13.84
C LEU A 7 -1.83 23.40 -15.01
N LEU A 8 -3.00 22.79 -14.81
CA LEU A 8 -3.75 22.16 -15.91
C LEU A 8 -4.20 23.19 -16.97
N GLN A 9 -4.72 24.35 -16.53
CA GLN A 9 -5.10 25.41 -17.46
C GLN A 9 -3.90 25.97 -18.23
N THR A 10 -2.74 26.10 -17.57
CA THR A 10 -1.55 26.70 -18.17
C THR A 10 -0.85 25.75 -19.14
N PHE A 11 -0.71 24.48 -18.76
CA PHE A 11 0.14 23.53 -19.46
C PHE A 11 -0.62 22.44 -20.25
N CYS A 12 -1.92 22.34 -20.06
CA CYS A 12 -2.79 21.37 -20.73
C CYS A 12 -4.12 22.01 -21.15
N PRO A 13 -4.13 23.21 -21.79
CA PRO A 13 -5.37 23.94 -22.14
C PRO A 13 -6.28 23.14 -23.07
N ASP A 14 -5.69 22.35 -23.97
CA ASP A 14 -6.40 21.50 -24.95
C ASP A 14 -6.68 20.08 -24.42
N GLY A 15 -6.48 19.86 -23.11
CA GLY A 15 -6.65 18.57 -22.45
C GLY A 15 -5.33 17.80 -22.29
N VAL A 16 -5.45 16.57 -21.76
CA VAL A 16 -4.32 15.70 -21.46
C VAL A 16 -4.21 14.62 -22.53
N LEU A 17 -3.04 14.51 -23.13
CA LEU A 17 -2.72 13.43 -24.07
C LEU A 17 -2.65 12.08 -23.34
N SER A 18 -2.71 10.99 -24.09
CA SER A 18 -2.49 9.64 -23.53
C SER A 18 -1.37 8.93 -24.31
N CYS A 19 -0.63 8.09 -23.60
CA CYS A 19 0.35 7.18 -24.18
C CYS A 19 0.23 5.80 -23.54
N THR A 20 1.05 4.84 -23.97
CA THR A 20 1.17 3.55 -23.29
C THR A 20 2.40 3.54 -22.37
N PHE A 21 2.39 2.67 -21.34
CA PHE A 21 3.56 2.51 -20.46
C PHE A 21 4.82 2.20 -21.26
N GLY A 22 4.75 1.32 -22.26
CA GLY A 22 5.90 0.95 -23.09
C GLY A 22 6.51 2.09 -23.91
N GLN A 23 5.82 3.23 -24.05
CA GLN A 23 6.34 4.41 -24.75
C GLN A 23 7.15 5.35 -23.85
N VAL A 24 7.00 5.22 -22.51
CA VAL A 24 7.58 6.16 -21.55
C VAL A 24 8.30 5.47 -20.38
N VAL A 25 8.14 4.16 -20.21
CA VAL A 25 8.78 3.35 -19.18
C VAL A 25 9.70 2.32 -19.81
N ASN A 26 10.96 2.35 -19.42
CA ASN A 26 11.95 1.34 -19.78
C ASN A 26 11.99 0.24 -18.73
N TYR A 27 12.41 -0.96 -19.12
CA TYR A 27 12.65 -2.04 -18.16
C TYR A 27 14.01 -2.70 -18.35
N GLU A 28 14.64 -3.11 -17.26
CA GLU A 28 15.83 -3.93 -17.25
C GLU A 28 15.53 -5.29 -16.63
N GLN A 29 16.08 -6.36 -17.27
CA GLN A 29 16.03 -7.70 -16.71
C GLN A 29 17.06 -7.79 -15.58
N PRO A 30 16.70 -8.21 -14.36
CA PRO A 30 17.59 -8.11 -13.20
C PRO A 30 18.64 -9.22 -13.12
N SER A 31 18.92 -9.95 -14.19
CA SER A 31 19.80 -11.13 -14.21
C SER A 31 21.18 -10.89 -13.61
N LYS A 32 21.72 -9.67 -13.75
CA LYS A 32 23.03 -9.26 -13.19
C LYS A 32 22.99 -9.09 -11.67
N TYR A 33 21.82 -8.87 -11.10
CA TYR A 33 21.61 -8.47 -9.71
C TYR A 33 21.01 -9.57 -8.86
N ILE A 34 20.84 -10.76 -9.41
CA ILE A 34 20.31 -11.91 -8.68
C ILE A 34 21.34 -12.36 -7.64
N VAL A 35 20.89 -12.52 -6.39
CA VAL A 35 21.69 -13.09 -5.31
C VAL A 35 22.05 -14.54 -5.63
N LYS A 36 23.29 -14.92 -5.37
CA LYS A 36 23.79 -16.28 -5.64
C LYS A 36 23.62 -17.20 -4.44
N ASN A 37 23.81 -16.65 -3.23
CA ASN A 37 23.65 -17.35 -1.97
C ASN A 37 22.38 -16.88 -1.26
N THR A 38 21.70 -17.80 -0.59
CA THR A 38 20.50 -17.54 0.22
C THR A 38 20.77 -17.54 1.72
N ASP A 39 22.03 -17.50 2.12
CA ASP A 39 22.46 -17.35 3.52
C ASP A 39 22.31 -15.88 3.92
N TYR A 40 21.09 -15.52 4.27
CA TYR A 40 20.77 -14.16 4.71
C TYR A 40 21.13 -13.99 6.18
N ASN A 41 21.67 -12.81 6.52
CA ASN A 41 21.98 -12.43 7.88
C ASN A 41 21.67 -10.94 8.08
N ASP A 42 21.02 -10.59 9.18
CA ASP A 42 20.64 -9.21 9.50
C ASP A 42 21.86 -8.28 9.74
N ASP A 43 23.04 -8.85 9.98
CA ASP A 43 24.30 -8.10 10.10
C ASP A 43 24.90 -7.66 8.74
N TYR A 44 24.34 -8.12 7.62
CA TYR A 44 24.79 -7.74 6.29
C TYR A 44 24.09 -6.48 5.80
N GLU A 45 24.76 -5.72 4.92
CA GLU A 45 24.30 -4.38 4.52
C GLU A 45 23.38 -4.38 3.30
N THR A 46 23.55 -5.34 2.37
CA THR A 46 22.86 -5.31 1.08
C THR A 46 21.53 -6.06 1.14
N PRO A 47 20.38 -5.38 1.03
CA PRO A 47 19.09 -6.04 1.05
C PRO A 47 18.85 -6.84 -0.24
N VAL A 48 18.17 -7.98 -0.09
CA VAL A 48 17.67 -8.82 -1.19
C VAL A 48 16.17 -8.64 -1.28
N LEU A 49 15.71 -8.12 -2.41
CA LEU A 49 14.34 -7.67 -2.59
C LEU A 49 13.49 -8.63 -3.42
N THR A 50 12.20 -8.58 -3.15
CA THR A 50 11.13 -9.02 -4.06
C THR A 50 10.08 -7.91 -4.19
N ALA A 51 9.29 -7.93 -5.25
CA ALA A 51 8.17 -7.01 -5.41
C ALA A 51 6.87 -7.51 -4.72
N GLY A 52 6.88 -8.73 -4.13
CA GLY A 52 5.74 -9.35 -3.45
C GLY A 52 5.41 -8.72 -2.08
N GLN A 53 4.63 -9.45 -1.27
CA GLN A 53 4.23 -9.01 0.08
C GLN A 53 5.43 -8.82 1.01
N THR A 54 6.38 -9.75 0.99
CA THR A 54 7.63 -9.63 1.73
C THR A 54 8.62 -8.84 0.88
N PHE A 55 8.74 -7.54 1.10
CA PHE A 55 9.57 -6.66 0.29
C PHE A 55 11.06 -6.97 0.43
N VAL A 56 11.58 -7.03 1.66
CA VAL A 56 12.95 -7.43 1.98
C VAL A 56 12.94 -8.88 2.47
N LEU A 57 13.63 -9.77 1.77
CA LEU A 57 13.76 -11.17 2.17
C LEU A 57 14.84 -11.41 3.22
N GLY A 58 15.82 -10.55 3.27
CA GLY A 58 16.98 -10.61 4.13
C GLY A 58 18.12 -9.80 3.54
N TYR A 59 19.30 -9.89 4.14
CA TYR A 59 20.49 -9.15 3.71
C TYR A 59 21.60 -10.12 3.32
N THR A 60 22.44 -9.71 2.36
CA THR A 60 23.55 -10.50 1.84
C THR A 60 24.87 -9.74 1.96
N ASN A 61 25.98 -10.49 2.10
CA ASN A 61 27.34 -9.97 2.07
C ASN A 61 27.95 -9.94 0.65
N GLU A 62 27.17 -10.25 -0.37
CA GLU A 62 27.65 -10.19 -1.75
C GLU A 62 27.93 -8.74 -2.16
N THR A 63 29.16 -8.46 -2.59
CA THR A 63 29.62 -7.12 -2.99
C THR A 63 29.53 -6.86 -4.49
N LYS A 64 29.21 -7.88 -5.30
CA LYS A 64 29.09 -7.79 -6.76
C LYS A 64 27.65 -7.97 -7.21
N GLY A 65 27.29 -7.31 -8.32
CA GLY A 65 25.95 -7.40 -8.88
C GLY A 65 24.90 -6.74 -7.95
N ILE A 66 25.23 -5.60 -7.38
CA ILE A 66 24.30 -4.73 -6.64
C ILE A 66 23.73 -3.72 -7.63
N TYR A 67 22.44 -3.53 -7.63
CA TYR A 67 21.83 -2.41 -8.34
C TYR A 67 21.93 -1.15 -7.46
N ASN A 68 22.57 -0.11 -7.98
CA ASN A 68 22.84 1.11 -7.22
C ASN A 68 21.73 2.14 -7.40
N ALA A 69 20.52 1.83 -6.93
CA ALA A 69 19.48 2.85 -6.83
C ALA A 69 19.82 3.84 -5.69
N SER A 70 19.33 5.07 -5.84
CA SER A 70 19.49 6.12 -4.82
C SER A 70 18.27 7.04 -4.84
N LYS A 71 18.19 7.99 -3.92
CA LYS A 71 17.13 9.01 -3.89
C LYS A 71 17.10 9.86 -5.16
N GLU A 72 18.27 10.10 -5.76
CA GLU A 72 18.43 10.84 -7.01
C GLU A 72 18.15 9.98 -8.25
N SER A 73 18.28 8.66 -8.11
CA SER A 73 18.12 7.70 -9.20
C SER A 73 17.31 6.48 -8.73
N PRO A 74 16.04 6.69 -8.36
CA PRO A 74 15.17 5.63 -7.88
C PRO A 74 14.69 4.74 -9.01
N VAL A 75 14.17 3.57 -8.66
CA VAL A 75 13.56 2.64 -9.60
C VAL A 75 12.26 2.07 -9.03
N ILE A 76 11.46 1.47 -9.91
CA ILE A 76 10.34 0.61 -9.50
C ILE A 76 10.74 -0.83 -9.79
N ILE A 77 10.70 -1.70 -8.79
CA ILE A 77 10.74 -3.13 -9.02
C ILE A 77 9.33 -3.66 -9.24
N PHE A 78 9.16 -4.49 -10.26
CA PHE A 78 7.87 -5.01 -10.70
C PHE A 78 7.92 -6.53 -10.77
N ASP A 79 6.98 -7.21 -10.13
CA ASP A 79 6.82 -8.65 -10.22
C ASP A 79 6.08 -9.03 -11.51
N ASP A 80 6.77 -9.75 -12.39
CA ASP A 80 6.31 -10.04 -13.75
C ASP A 80 5.20 -11.12 -13.80
N PHE A 81 4.81 -11.69 -12.65
CA PHE A 81 3.73 -12.68 -12.56
C PHE A 81 2.52 -12.20 -11.76
N THR A 82 2.74 -11.37 -10.75
CA THR A 82 1.64 -10.87 -9.90
C THR A 82 1.22 -9.43 -10.22
N GLY A 83 2.06 -8.68 -10.94
CA GLY A 83 1.86 -7.24 -11.16
C GLY A 83 2.14 -6.38 -9.94
N ALA A 84 2.60 -6.97 -8.83
CA ALA A 84 3.01 -6.21 -7.66
C ALA A 84 4.24 -5.37 -7.96
N PHE A 85 4.34 -4.19 -7.37
CA PHE A 85 5.45 -3.28 -7.59
C PHE A 85 5.81 -2.53 -6.32
N LYS A 86 7.08 -2.10 -6.22
CA LYS A 86 7.62 -1.36 -5.08
C LYS A 86 8.56 -0.27 -5.57
N TRP A 87 8.56 0.86 -4.88
CA TRP A 87 9.55 1.92 -5.03
C TRP A 87 10.84 1.55 -4.33
N VAL A 88 11.99 1.77 -4.96
CA VAL A 88 13.32 1.51 -4.40
C VAL A 88 14.25 2.67 -4.71
N ASP A 89 14.82 3.26 -3.68
CA ASP A 89 15.74 4.40 -3.73
C ASP A 89 17.03 4.16 -2.92
N PHE A 90 17.41 2.90 -2.79
CA PHE A 90 18.62 2.44 -2.11
C PHE A 90 19.24 1.25 -2.86
N PRO A 91 20.54 0.95 -2.67
CA PRO A 91 21.22 -0.18 -3.31
C PRO A 91 20.62 -1.53 -2.89
N PHE A 92 20.47 -2.46 -3.84
CA PHE A 92 19.83 -3.75 -3.58
C PHE A 92 20.30 -4.87 -4.50
N LYS A 93 20.02 -6.11 -4.12
CA LYS A 93 20.00 -7.29 -4.97
C LYS A 93 18.59 -7.85 -5.05
N VAL A 94 18.35 -8.77 -5.99
CA VAL A 94 17.04 -9.37 -6.18
C VAL A 94 17.09 -10.88 -5.99
N LYS A 95 15.94 -11.47 -5.62
CA LYS A 95 15.83 -12.92 -5.41
C LYS A 95 15.84 -13.70 -6.72
N SER A 96 15.19 -13.20 -7.77
CA SER A 96 14.96 -13.96 -8.99
C SER A 96 14.77 -13.09 -10.23
N SER A 97 14.80 -13.71 -11.41
CA SER A 97 14.50 -13.08 -12.70
C SER A 97 12.99 -12.85 -12.96
N ALA A 98 12.14 -13.21 -12.00
CA ALA A 98 10.70 -12.95 -12.06
C ALA A 98 10.33 -11.47 -11.91
N MET A 99 11.33 -10.63 -11.63
CA MET A 99 11.16 -9.17 -11.52
C MET A 99 11.63 -8.45 -12.76
N LYS A 100 11.15 -7.22 -12.91
CA LYS A 100 11.68 -6.18 -13.80
C LYS A 100 12.11 -5.00 -12.96
N ILE A 101 13.15 -4.31 -13.38
CA ILE A 101 13.54 -3.01 -12.86
C ILE A 101 13.06 -1.98 -13.86
N LEU A 102 12.19 -1.07 -13.42
CA LEU A 102 11.55 -0.07 -14.29
C LEU A 102 12.16 1.29 -14.02
N THR A 103 12.44 2.01 -15.10
CA THR A 103 12.87 3.41 -15.11
C THR A 103 11.98 4.21 -16.07
N ALA A 104 11.95 5.52 -15.96
CA ALA A 104 11.16 6.38 -16.82
C ALA A 104 12.03 7.10 -17.87
N ASP A 105 11.42 7.46 -18.99
CA ASP A 105 11.96 8.50 -19.87
C ASP A 105 11.65 9.86 -19.25
N GLU A 106 12.55 10.34 -18.39
CA GLU A 106 12.37 11.56 -17.57
C GLU A 106 12.20 12.84 -18.42
N THR A 107 12.41 12.76 -19.72
CA THR A 107 12.08 13.86 -20.65
C THR A 107 10.58 14.00 -20.92
N LYS A 108 9.81 12.94 -20.64
CA LYS A 108 8.36 12.85 -20.91
C LYS A 108 7.54 12.62 -19.66
N VAL A 109 8.07 11.80 -18.74
CA VAL A 109 7.31 11.36 -17.57
C VAL A 109 8.21 11.19 -16.35
N THR A 110 7.76 11.64 -15.18
CA THR A 110 8.48 11.37 -13.93
C THR A 110 8.19 9.95 -13.43
N LEU A 111 9.20 9.25 -12.93
CA LEU A 111 9.03 7.90 -12.41
C LEU A 111 8.04 7.88 -11.23
N ARG A 112 8.00 8.95 -10.43
CA ARG A 112 7.08 9.05 -9.28
C ARG A 112 5.62 9.13 -9.73
N TYR A 113 5.33 9.86 -10.80
CA TYR A 113 4.01 9.89 -11.43
C TYR A 113 3.61 8.50 -11.93
N ILE A 114 4.52 7.80 -12.62
CA ILE A 114 4.30 6.41 -13.06
C ILE A 114 3.95 5.50 -11.90
N TYR A 115 4.66 5.61 -10.77
CA TYR A 115 4.40 4.81 -9.56
C TYR A 115 2.94 4.97 -9.09
N HIS A 116 2.44 6.20 -9.03
CA HIS A 116 1.06 6.46 -8.63
C HIS A 116 0.03 6.00 -9.68
N VAL A 117 0.32 6.17 -10.97
CA VAL A 117 -0.56 5.66 -12.04
C VAL A 117 -0.66 4.15 -12.00
N MET A 118 0.46 3.44 -11.76
CA MET A 118 0.46 1.98 -11.57
C MET A 118 -0.43 1.55 -10.40
N GLY A 119 -0.41 2.30 -9.29
CA GLY A 119 -1.27 2.05 -8.13
C GLY A 119 -2.77 2.14 -8.39
N LYS A 120 -3.18 2.80 -9.49
CA LYS A 120 -4.58 2.87 -9.91
C LYS A 120 -5.03 1.65 -10.72
N ILE A 121 -4.08 0.87 -11.24
CA ILE A 121 -4.39 -0.27 -12.11
C ILE A 121 -4.82 -1.47 -11.24
N ALA A 122 -6.11 -1.74 -11.20
CA ALA A 122 -6.65 -2.95 -10.60
C ALA A 122 -6.60 -4.09 -11.63
N PHE A 123 -5.46 -4.75 -11.74
CA PHE A 123 -5.28 -5.88 -12.64
C PHE A 123 -4.93 -7.13 -11.85
N THR A 124 -5.71 -8.18 -12.06
CA THR A 124 -5.44 -9.53 -11.57
C THR A 124 -5.37 -10.48 -12.77
N SER A 125 -4.44 -11.39 -12.76
CA SER A 125 -4.33 -12.43 -13.78
C SER A 125 -4.32 -13.80 -13.10
N ASP A 126 -5.18 -14.67 -13.55
CA ASP A 126 -5.19 -16.07 -13.12
C ASP A 126 -4.21 -16.94 -13.94
N GLU A 127 -3.59 -16.34 -14.96
CA GLU A 127 -2.65 -17.02 -15.84
C GLU A 127 -1.20 -16.79 -15.37
N HIS A 128 -0.43 -17.88 -15.27
CA HIS A 128 1.00 -17.88 -14.98
C HIS A 128 1.82 -17.44 -16.22
N LYS A 129 1.66 -16.18 -16.65
CA LYS A 129 2.44 -15.59 -17.74
C LYS A 129 3.12 -14.31 -17.30
N ARG A 130 4.16 -13.93 -18.03
CA ARG A 130 4.85 -12.65 -17.81
C ARG A 130 3.96 -11.49 -18.22
N LEU A 131 3.81 -10.52 -17.31
CA LEU A 131 2.81 -9.46 -17.43
C LEU A 131 3.35 -8.18 -18.08
N TRP A 132 4.64 -7.86 -17.90
CA TRP A 132 5.15 -6.56 -18.34
C TRP A 132 5.00 -6.37 -19.85
N ILE A 133 5.66 -7.21 -20.65
CA ILE A 133 5.76 -7.02 -22.11
C ILE A 133 4.41 -7.16 -22.81
N GLY A 134 3.64 -8.17 -22.46
CA GLY A 134 2.38 -8.50 -23.14
C GLY A 134 1.15 -7.76 -22.62
N THR A 135 1.22 -7.16 -21.45
CA THR A 135 0.04 -6.61 -20.78
C THR A 135 0.29 -5.19 -20.27
N TYR A 136 1.14 -5.02 -19.23
CA TYR A 136 1.33 -3.72 -18.58
C TYR A 136 1.89 -2.65 -19.53
N SER A 137 2.84 -2.99 -20.40
CA SER A 137 3.40 -2.04 -21.37
C SER A 137 2.36 -1.49 -22.34
N THR A 138 1.24 -2.19 -22.53
CA THR A 138 0.17 -1.78 -23.46
C THR A 138 -0.91 -0.93 -22.82
N PHE A 139 -0.97 -0.88 -21.49
CA PHE A 139 -1.97 -0.07 -20.79
C PHE A 139 -1.75 1.42 -21.09
N LYS A 140 -2.86 2.11 -21.31
CA LYS A 140 -2.86 3.55 -21.54
C LYS A 140 -2.80 4.30 -20.22
N LEU A 141 -2.06 5.39 -20.22
CA LEU A 141 -1.98 6.34 -19.12
C LEU A 141 -2.14 7.76 -19.63
N PRO A 142 -2.72 8.68 -18.84
CA PRO A 142 -2.70 10.10 -19.15
C PRO A 142 -1.26 10.63 -19.05
N LEU A 143 -0.89 11.49 -19.96
CA LEU A 143 0.44 12.09 -20.03
C LEU A 143 0.31 13.63 -20.00
N PRO A 144 0.04 14.23 -18.85
CA PRO A 144 0.07 15.68 -18.71
C PRO A 144 1.52 16.18 -18.76
N SER A 145 1.70 17.50 -18.79
CA SER A 145 3.04 18.10 -18.74
C SER A 145 3.77 17.77 -17.43
N LEU A 146 5.10 17.78 -17.42
CA LEU A 146 5.92 17.45 -16.25
C LEU A 146 5.57 18.26 -14.97
N PRO A 147 5.27 19.59 -15.03
CA PRO A 147 4.82 20.33 -13.85
C PRO A 147 3.52 19.79 -13.25
N VAL A 148 2.56 19.37 -14.09
CA VAL A 148 1.30 18.76 -13.64
C VAL A 148 1.55 17.38 -13.00
N GLN A 149 2.39 16.56 -13.63
CA GLN A 149 2.78 15.26 -13.10
C GLN A 149 3.42 15.39 -11.70
N SER A 150 4.34 16.34 -11.55
CA SER A 150 5.03 16.61 -10.28
C SER A 150 4.07 17.05 -9.18
N GLU A 151 3.09 17.90 -9.52
CA GLU A 151 2.10 18.33 -8.53
C GLU A 151 1.14 17.21 -8.13
N ILE A 152 0.71 16.37 -9.09
CA ILE A 152 -0.09 15.17 -8.79
C ILE A 152 0.68 14.23 -7.87
N ALA A 153 1.95 13.93 -8.20
CA ALA A 153 2.78 13.05 -7.38
C ALA A 153 2.95 13.61 -5.97
N ARG A 154 3.26 14.91 -5.83
CA ARG A 154 3.39 15.59 -4.54
C ARG A 154 2.13 15.48 -3.67
N ILE A 155 0.95 15.67 -4.27
CA ILE A 155 -0.33 15.55 -3.54
C ILE A 155 -0.52 14.12 -3.05
N LEU A 156 -0.29 13.12 -3.91
CA LEU A 156 -0.49 11.71 -3.57
C LEU A 156 0.55 11.21 -2.57
N ASP A 157 1.79 11.71 -2.64
CA ASP A 157 2.84 11.41 -1.66
C ASP A 157 2.46 11.94 -0.27
N ASN A 158 1.97 13.17 -0.17
CA ASN A 158 1.51 13.74 1.10
C ASN A 158 0.38 12.89 1.73
N PHE A 159 -0.57 12.41 0.93
CA PHE A 159 -1.63 11.52 1.44
C PHE A 159 -1.08 10.17 1.88
N THR A 160 -0.08 9.64 1.19
CA THR A 160 0.57 8.37 1.56
C THR A 160 1.30 8.51 2.89
N GLU A 161 2.06 9.59 3.07
CA GLU A 161 2.77 9.91 4.30
C GLU A 161 1.81 10.10 5.48
N LEU A 162 0.78 10.93 5.30
CA LEU A 162 -0.25 11.15 6.32
C LEU A 162 -0.96 9.83 6.72
N THR A 163 -1.26 8.99 5.76
CA THR A 163 -1.87 7.68 6.02
C THR A 163 -0.95 6.78 6.85
N ALA A 164 0.36 6.80 6.55
CA ALA A 164 1.36 6.04 7.31
C ALA A 164 1.47 6.56 8.76
N GLU A 165 1.51 7.87 8.96
CA GLU A 165 1.55 8.50 10.28
C GLU A 165 0.31 8.14 11.12
N LEU A 166 -0.89 8.32 10.55
CA LEU A 166 -2.15 7.98 11.22
C LEU A 166 -2.25 6.49 11.57
N THR A 167 -1.73 5.62 10.71
CA THR A 167 -1.69 4.17 10.96
C THR A 167 -0.73 3.83 12.10
N ALA A 168 0.44 4.48 12.14
CA ALA A 168 1.40 4.34 13.23
C ALA A 168 0.82 4.84 14.56
N GLU A 169 0.16 6.01 14.56
CA GLU A 169 -0.51 6.54 15.74
C GLU A 169 -1.61 5.60 16.23
N LEU A 170 -2.49 5.13 15.35
CA LEU A 170 -3.55 4.18 15.71
C LEU A 170 -2.97 2.92 16.37
N THR A 171 -1.87 2.40 15.84
CA THR A 171 -1.18 1.23 16.39
C THR A 171 -0.63 1.52 17.78
N ALA A 172 0.00 2.69 17.99
CA ALA A 172 0.49 3.11 19.29
C ALA A 172 -0.65 3.27 20.31
N ARG A 173 -1.78 3.90 19.91
CA ARG A 173 -2.96 4.06 20.75
C ARG A 173 -3.60 2.73 21.15
N LYS A 174 -3.66 1.76 20.21
CA LYS A 174 -4.14 0.40 20.54
C LYS A 174 -3.26 -0.28 21.57
N LYS A 175 -1.93 -0.15 21.48
CA LYS A 175 -0.98 -0.68 22.48
C LYS A 175 -1.17 0.01 23.85
N GLN A 176 -1.29 1.34 23.83
CA GLN A 176 -1.53 2.14 25.02
C GLN A 176 -2.84 1.74 25.71
N TYR A 177 -3.92 1.60 24.95
CA TYR A 177 -5.22 1.14 25.46
C TYR A 177 -5.11 -0.25 26.11
N ALA A 178 -4.48 -1.20 25.41
CA ALA A 178 -4.29 -2.55 25.96
C ALA A 178 -3.52 -2.53 27.29
N TYR A 179 -2.41 -1.78 27.34
CA TYR A 179 -1.60 -1.62 28.55
C TYR A 179 -2.42 -1.06 29.72
N TYR A 180 -3.13 0.06 29.54
CA TYR A 180 -3.93 0.64 30.60
C TYR A 180 -5.11 -0.23 31.00
N ARG A 181 -5.80 -0.83 30.03
CA ARG A 181 -6.87 -1.78 30.31
C ARG A 181 -6.37 -2.91 31.23
N ASP A 182 -5.28 -3.55 30.85
CA ASP A 182 -4.75 -4.68 31.60
C ASP A 182 -4.22 -4.25 32.99
N THR A 183 -3.59 -3.07 33.04
CA THR A 183 -3.11 -2.50 34.35
C THR A 183 -4.26 -2.11 35.27
N LEU A 184 -5.31 -1.47 34.73
CA LEU A 184 -6.46 -1.02 35.53
C LEU A 184 -7.30 -2.18 36.07
N PHE A 185 -7.28 -3.32 35.41
CA PHE A 185 -7.95 -4.54 35.88
C PHE A 185 -7.03 -5.49 36.68
N THR A 186 -5.80 -5.06 36.95
CA THR A 186 -4.89 -5.79 37.83
C THR A 186 -5.06 -5.27 39.26
N PHE A 187 -5.73 -6.05 40.08
CA PHE A 187 -5.97 -5.71 41.49
C PHE A 187 -4.98 -6.45 42.38
N THR A 188 -4.48 -5.75 43.40
CA THR A 188 -3.65 -6.34 44.47
C THR A 188 -4.53 -6.63 45.71
N GLY A 189 -4.36 -7.81 46.29
CA GLY A 189 -5.13 -8.24 47.47
C GLY A 189 -6.13 -9.34 47.14
N GLU A 190 -7.01 -9.60 48.12
CA GLU A 190 -8.02 -10.65 47.98
C GLU A 190 -9.16 -10.17 47.09
N ILE A 191 -9.32 -10.81 45.91
CA ILE A 191 -10.34 -10.47 44.92
C ILE A 191 -11.56 -11.36 45.13
N VAL A 192 -12.71 -10.75 45.39
CA VAL A 192 -13.99 -11.47 45.49
C VAL A 192 -14.59 -11.54 44.06
N PHE A 193 -14.62 -12.73 43.50
CA PHE A 193 -15.27 -12.99 42.21
C PHE A 193 -16.77 -13.21 42.42
N LYS A 194 -17.57 -12.59 41.56
CA LYS A 194 -19.00 -12.82 41.41
C LYS A 194 -19.32 -13.25 40.01
N THR A 195 -20.32 -14.10 39.84
CA THR A 195 -20.81 -14.50 38.52
C THR A 195 -21.65 -13.38 37.91
N LEU A 196 -21.77 -13.34 36.57
CA LEU A 196 -22.62 -12.35 35.89
C LEU A 196 -24.07 -12.35 36.43
N PRO A 197 -24.73 -13.49 36.67
CA PRO A 197 -26.07 -13.50 37.25
C PRO A 197 -26.17 -12.88 38.65
N GLU A 198 -25.08 -12.86 39.44
CA GLU A 198 -25.07 -12.25 40.79
C GLU A 198 -24.96 -10.72 40.77
N ILE A 199 -24.53 -10.14 39.62
CA ILE A 199 -24.29 -8.71 39.50
C ILE A 199 -25.07 -8.05 38.34
N SER A 200 -25.91 -8.82 37.62
CA SER A 200 -26.72 -8.35 36.51
C SER A 200 -28.08 -9.00 36.45
N GLU A 201 -29.05 -8.29 35.94
CA GLU A 201 -30.39 -8.82 35.67
C GLU A 201 -30.49 -9.24 34.20
N ASN A 202 -31.00 -10.46 33.97
CA ASN A 202 -31.28 -10.95 32.62
C ASN A 202 -32.62 -10.42 32.11
N CYS A 203 -32.60 -9.52 31.14
CA CYS A 203 -33.77 -8.90 30.52
C CYS A 203 -34.28 -9.62 29.26
N ASP A 204 -33.84 -10.83 28.96
CA ASP A 204 -34.22 -11.56 27.76
C ASP A 204 -35.75 -11.69 27.56
N ARG A 205 -36.49 -11.87 28.68
CA ARG A 205 -37.95 -11.97 28.62
C ARG A 205 -38.65 -10.68 28.29
N GLN A 206 -37.95 -9.52 28.32
CA GLN A 206 -38.49 -8.21 27.97
C GLN A 206 -38.31 -7.91 26.48
N ARG A 207 -37.56 -8.72 25.76
CA ARG A 207 -37.30 -8.58 24.34
C ARG A 207 -38.57 -8.79 23.52
N LYS A 208 -38.92 -7.81 22.69
CA LYS A 208 -40.02 -7.89 21.71
C LYS A 208 -39.40 -7.79 20.31
N PRO A 209 -38.98 -8.90 19.69
CA PRO A 209 -38.41 -8.85 18.37
C PRO A 209 -39.44 -8.44 17.32
N ILE A 210 -39.10 -7.46 16.48
CA ILE A 210 -39.90 -7.03 15.35
C ILE A 210 -39.23 -7.50 14.08
N THR A 211 -39.95 -8.25 13.24
CA THR A 211 -39.40 -8.71 11.95
C THR A 211 -39.15 -7.53 11.02
N LYS A 212 -38.15 -7.62 10.14
CA LYS A 212 -37.73 -6.53 9.26
C LYS A 212 -38.89 -5.90 8.48
N GLY A 213 -39.82 -6.70 7.99
CA GLY A 213 -41.00 -6.21 7.23
C GLY A 213 -42.02 -5.45 8.06
N ASN A 214 -42.00 -5.57 9.39
CA ASN A 214 -42.96 -4.92 10.30
C ASN A 214 -42.31 -3.73 11.05
N ARG A 215 -41.06 -3.40 10.75
CA ARG A 215 -40.40 -2.25 11.35
C ARG A 215 -40.86 -0.97 10.66
N GLN A 216 -41.13 0.05 11.45
CA GLN A 216 -41.52 1.38 10.97
C GLN A 216 -40.41 2.36 11.36
N ALA A 217 -40.10 3.31 10.47
CA ALA A 217 -39.16 4.38 10.78
C ALA A 217 -39.69 5.17 11.98
N GLY A 218 -38.83 5.38 12.98
CA GLY A 218 -39.19 6.05 14.23
C GLY A 218 -38.02 6.86 14.78
N VAL A 219 -38.25 7.46 15.95
CA VAL A 219 -37.26 8.31 16.64
C VAL A 219 -36.20 7.45 17.33
N TYR A 220 -36.51 6.19 17.66
CA TYR A 220 -35.59 5.28 18.37
C TYR A 220 -34.99 4.24 17.43
N PRO A 221 -33.66 4.10 17.40
CA PRO A 221 -33.01 3.10 16.56
C PRO A 221 -33.35 1.67 17.02
N TYR A 222 -33.53 0.78 16.08
CA TYR A 222 -33.72 -0.64 16.36
C TYR A 222 -32.35 -1.33 16.48
N TYR A 223 -32.10 -1.94 17.64
CA TYR A 223 -30.84 -2.62 17.92
C TYR A 223 -30.93 -4.14 17.72
N GLY A 224 -29.98 -4.69 16.99
CA GLY A 224 -29.67 -6.12 16.93
C GLY A 224 -28.45 -6.47 17.78
N ALA A 225 -28.06 -7.75 17.78
CA ALA A 225 -26.88 -8.21 18.49
C ALA A 225 -25.56 -7.58 18.00
N SER A 226 -25.52 -7.13 16.73
CA SER A 226 -24.37 -6.50 16.11
C SER A 226 -24.42 -4.96 16.06
N GLY A 227 -25.38 -4.34 16.74
CA GLY A 227 -25.55 -2.89 16.77
C GLY A 227 -26.87 -2.41 16.16
N VAL A 228 -26.90 -1.16 15.70
CA VAL A 228 -28.07 -0.56 15.05
C VAL A 228 -28.34 -1.29 13.73
N VAL A 229 -29.60 -1.68 13.51
CA VAL A 229 -30.06 -2.45 12.35
C VAL A 229 -30.97 -1.62 11.44
N ASP A 230 -31.75 -0.68 12.00
CA ASP A 230 -32.62 0.29 11.31
C ASP A 230 -32.67 1.59 12.11
#